data_372958967cf18c9d32581670a672da8a
#
_entry.id   372958967cf18c9d32581670a672da8a
#
_cell.length_a   1.000
_cell.length_b   1.000
_cell.length_c   1.000
_cell.angle_alpha   90.00
_cell.angle_beta   90.00
_cell.angle_gamma   90.00
#
_symmetry.space_group_name_H-M   'P 1'
#
loop_
_entity.id
_entity.type
_entity.pdbx_description
1 polymer ?
#
loop_
_entity_poly.entity_id
_entity_poly.type
_entity_poly.pdbx_seq_one_letter_code
_entity_poly.pdbx_strand_id
1 'polypeptide(L)'
;MATIQLTKVVAPSVWGWIGDQTGLRVRLVRFGAVVGSLCFAGVFLEPGFYGLLLVMLLFTFFWNAILPLYEVITLRVLGSKKEKYGRIRLWGSVGFIGGVAIIGAILEYIPIILLPWLLLPVFAGIAISTFLVPSERGARKTSAPSGSLKAIVGHPAVIAFFGMNFLLQVSHGAYYTFFSIHLEQHGYGKLPIGLLWSLGVLAEIGLFLIMHRITRYFTVRQIAIGALLLTMLRWILIAEVTDVVPVLIFAQLLHAASYGALHVISVQYVQGFFGEHHHGQGQALYSGLTFGAGGAIGAWLSGFLVEGFSTSAAFWGGAVAMVFAVFITWRWLQPPPEPSTT
;
A
#
# COMPACT_ATOMS: atom_id res chain seq x y z
N MET A 1 -5.22 13.61 -0.78
CA MET A 1 -4.81 12.21 -1.04
C MET A 1 -3.58 12.10 -1.94
N ALA A 2 -3.52 12.74 -3.11
CA ALA A 2 -2.33 12.70 -3.99
C ALA A 2 -1.03 13.08 -3.26
N THR A 3 -1.05 14.12 -2.43
CA THR A 3 0.08 14.56 -1.59
C THR A 3 0.60 13.46 -0.66
N ILE A 4 -0.31 12.71 -0.01
CA ILE A 4 0.03 11.59 0.87
C ILE A 4 0.74 10.48 0.11
N GLN A 5 0.31 10.20 -1.11
CA GLN A 5 0.94 9.18 -1.96
C GLN A 5 2.30 9.65 -2.48
N LEU A 6 2.45 10.94 -2.81
CA LEU A 6 3.72 11.49 -3.27
C LEU A 6 4.82 11.35 -2.20
N THR A 7 4.51 11.59 -0.94
CA THR A 7 5.48 11.42 0.15
C THR A 7 5.93 9.98 0.34
N LYS A 8 5.14 8.98 -0.09
CA LYS A 8 5.55 7.55 -0.10
C LYS A 8 6.69 7.25 -1.08
N VAL A 9 6.91 8.12 -2.08
CA VAL A 9 8.05 7.97 -3.01
C VAL A 9 9.35 8.38 -2.32
N VAL A 10 9.32 9.52 -1.63
CA VAL A 10 10.53 10.21 -1.13
C VAL A 10 10.87 9.79 0.29
N ALA A 11 9.89 9.77 1.19
CA ALA A 11 10.15 9.59 2.63
C ALA A 11 10.83 8.25 2.96
N PRO A 12 10.39 7.08 2.46
CA PRO A 12 11.05 5.81 2.79
C PRO A 12 12.52 5.77 2.33
N SER A 13 12.81 6.35 1.16
CA SER A 13 14.17 6.39 0.60
C SER A 13 15.09 7.28 1.43
N VAL A 14 14.63 8.48 1.81
CA VAL A 14 15.39 9.41 2.65
C VAL A 14 15.64 8.82 4.03
N TRP A 15 14.60 8.34 4.70
CA TRP A 15 14.71 7.77 6.04
C TRP A 15 15.46 6.45 6.08
N GLY A 16 15.30 5.61 5.05
CA GLY A 16 16.08 4.38 4.87
C GLY A 16 17.57 4.68 4.74
N TRP A 17 17.94 5.64 3.88
CA TRP A 17 19.31 6.09 3.71
C TRP A 17 19.91 6.63 5.02
N ILE A 18 19.19 7.52 5.74
CA ILE A 18 19.64 8.01 7.05
C ILE A 18 19.82 6.85 8.03
N GLY A 19 18.88 5.90 8.05
CA GLY A 19 18.93 4.71 8.89
C GLY A 19 20.13 3.81 8.58
N ASP A 20 20.50 3.68 7.31
CA ASP A 20 21.65 2.88 6.87
C ASP A 20 22.98 3.56 7.21
N GLN A 21 23.07 4.88 7.03
CA GLN A 21 24.26 5.65 7.36
C GLN A 21 24.52 5.76 8.87
N THR A 22 23.47 5.97 9.66
CA THR A 22 23.59 6.22 11.09
C THR A 22 23.51 4.97 11.95
N GLY A 23 22.85 3.90 11.45
CA GLY A 23 22.53 2.70 12.23
C GLY A 23 21.50 2.94 13.35
N LEU A 24 20.91 4.14 13.45
CA LEU A 24 20.03 4.57 14.55
C LEU A 24 18.54 4.40 14.24
N ARG A 25 18.16 3.32 13.54
CA ARG A 25 16.78 3.11 13.03
C ARG A 25 15.69 3.25 14.08
N VAL A 26 15.89 2.69 15.29
CA VAL A 26 14.93 2.81 16.40
C VAL A 26 14.75 4.27 16.82
N ARG A 27 15.83 5.07 16.86
CA ARG A 27 15.74 6.51 17.17
C ARG A 27 14.98 7.26 16.07
N LEU A 28 15.22 6.91 14.80
CA LEU A 28 14.51 7.50 13.67
C LEU A 28 13.02 7.17 13.69
N VAL A 29 12.63 5.94 14.05
CA VAL A 29 11.22 5.54 14.23
C VAL A 29 10.57 6.36 15.35
N ARG A 30 11.23 6.48 16.52
CA ARG A 30 10.74 7.31 17.64
C ARG A 30 10.56 8.77 17.22
N PHE A 31 11.59 9.33 16.57
CA PHE A 31 11.54 10.70 16.07
C PHE A 31 10.42 10.91 15.07
N GLY A 32 10.32 10.02 14.05
CA GLY A 32 9.27 10.09 13.04
C GLY A 32 7.85 9.96 13.61
N ALA A 33 7.66 9.07 14.60
CA ALA A 33 6.36 8.89 15.26
C ALA A 33 5.95 10.09 16.09
N VAL A 34 6.87 10.64 16.89
CA VAL A 34 6.60 11.84 17.73
C VAL A 34 6.36 13.05 16.86
N VAL A 35 7.30 13.38 15.93
CA VAL A 35 7.18 14.56 15.08
C VAL A 35 5.99 14.43 14.13
N GLY A 36 5.73 13.25 13.57
CA GLY A 36 4.55 13.01 12.75
C GLY A 36 3.25 13.28 13.52
N SER A 37 3.13 12.78 14.75
CA SER A 37 1.96 13.04 15.60
C SER A 37 1.78 14.54 15.92
N LEU A 38 2.88 15.25 16.18
CA LEU A 38 2.85 16.71 16.41
C LEU A 38 2.46 17.46 15.14
N CYS A 39 2.99 17.06 13.96
CA CYS A 39 2.59 17.67 12.69
C CYS A 39 1.09 17.46 12.43
N PHE A 40 0.55 16.25 12.71
CA PHE A 40 -0.87 15.98 12.56
C PHE A 40 -1.74 16.90 13.44
N ALA A 41 -1.28 17.23 14.65
CA ALA A 41 -1.99 18.17 15.52
C ALA A 41 -2.17 19.57 14.89
N GLY A 42 -1.38 19.92 13.88
CA GLY A 42 -1.56 21.15 13.10
C GLY A 42 -2.92 21.25 12.37
N VAL A 43 -3.64 20.13 12.21
CA VAL A 43 -5.03 20.13 11.66
C VAL A 43 -5.97 20.94 12.54
N PHE A 44 -5.75 20.97 13.85
CA PHE A 44 -6.60 21.68 14.82
C PHE A 44 -6.42 23.22 14.80
N LEU A 45 -5.42 23.72 14.07
CA LEU A 45 -5.21 25.16 13.87
C LEU A 45 -6.11 25.72 12.74
N GLU A 46 -6.95 24.89 12.12
CA GLU A 46 -7.84 25.28 11.00
C GLU A 46 -7.10 26.05 9.88
N PRO A 47 -5.98 25.50 9.37
CA PRO A 47 -4.98 26.30 8.63
C PRO A 47 -5.37 26.65 7.19
N GLY A 48 -6.63 26.50 6.80
CA GLY A 48 -7.09 26.66 5.42
C GLY A 48 -6.47 25.63 4.47
N PHE A 49 -6.73 25.75 3.15
CA PHE A 49 -6.31 24.73 2.17
C PHE A 49 -4.78 24.56 2.10
N TYR A 50 -4.03 25.65 1.93
CA TYR A 50 -2.57 25.56 1.79
C TYR A 50 -1.87 25.15 3.08
N GLY A 51 -2.37 25.62 4.23
CA GLY A 51 -1.87 25.20 5.52
C GLY A 51 -2.15 23.73 5.81
N LEU A 52 -3.35 23.24 5.49
CA LEU A 52 -3.70 21.83 5.58
C LEU A 52 -2.80 20.96 4.66
N LEU A 53 -2.54 21.45 3.44
CA LEU A 53 -1.61 20.79 2.52
C LEU A 53 -0.21 20.65 3.12
N LEU A 54 0.31 21.72 3.74
CA LEU A 54 1.61 21.70 4.42
C LEU A 54 1.62 20.75 5.62
N VAL A 55 0.59 20.81 6.46
CA VAL A 55 0.41 19.90 7.61
C VAL A 55 0.44 18.45 7.15
N MET A 56 -0.31 18.10 6.09
CA MET A 56 -0.38 16.76 5.56
C MET A 56 0.93 16.31 4.89
N LEU A 57 1.65 17.21 4.22
CA LEU A 57 2.98 16.92 3.68
C LEU A 57 3.97 16.58 4.79
N LEU A 58 4.05 17.41 5.83
CA LEU A 58 4.95 17.19 6.96
C LEU A 58 4.58 15.91 7.72
N PHE A 59 3.29 15.77 8.08
CA PHE A 59 2.80 14.56 8.75
C PHE A 59 3.18 13.30 7.98
N THR A 60 2.83 13.22 6.69
CA THR A 60 3.04 12.01 5.90
C THR A 60 4.51 11.77 5.57
N PHE A 61 5.35 12.80 5.49
CA PHE A 61 6.79 12.64 5.33
C PHE A 61 7.43 11.90 6.52
N PHE A 62 7.05 12.25 7.74
CA PHE A 62 7.53 11.55 8.94
C PHE A 62 6.83 10.20 9.13
N TRP A 63 5.53 10.12 8.87
CA TRP A 63 4.74 8.92 9.05
C TRP A 63 5.12 7.77 8.12
N ASN A 64 5.33 8.06 6.83
CA ASN A 64 5.68 7.04 5.84
C ASN A 64 7.08 6.43 6.03
N ALA A 65 7.90 7.00 6.93
CA ALA A 65 9.18 6.43 7.32
C ALA A 65 9.05 5.27 8.32
N ILE A 66 8.00 5.27 9.15
CA ILE A 66 7.91 4.42 10.34
C ILE A 66 7.83 2.95 9.96
N LEU A 67 6.88 2.57 9.10
CA LEU A 67 6.62 1.17 8.77
C LEU A 67 7.82 0.47 8.12
N PRO A 68 8.48 1.03 7.07
CA PRO A 68 9.64 0.39 6.47
C PRO A 68 10.81 0.21 7.45
N LEU A 69 11.06 1.19 8.31
CA LEU A 69 12.10 1.08 9.32
C LEU A 69 11.75 0.00 10.37
N TYR A 70 10.48 -0.10 10.77
CA TYR A 70 10.01 -1.15 11.67
C TYR A 70 10.17 -2.54 11.09
N GLU A 71 9.90 -2.73 9.81
CA GLU A 71 10.08 -4.01 9.14
C GLU A 71 11.54 -4.46 9.18
N VAL A 72 12.48 -3.55 8.90
CA VAL A 72 13.91 -3.83 8.99
C VAL A 72 14.33 -4.17 10.42
N ILE A 73 13.86 -3.41 11.43
CA ILE A 73 14.13 -3.67 12.84
C ILE A 73 13.60 -5.05 13.24
N THR A 74 12.35 -5.36 12.88
CA THR A 74 11.69 -6.64 13.20
C THR A 74 12.46 -7.82 12.63
N LEU A 75 12.84 -7.76 11.35
CA LEU A 75 13.59 -8.83 10.69
C LEU A 75 14.97 -9.03 11.31
N ARG A 76 15.63 -7.95 11.76
CA ARG A 76 16.93 -8.03 12.46
C ARG A 76 16.80 -8.65 13.84
N VAL A 77 15.79 -8.23 14.61
CA VAL A 77 15.53 -8.80 15.95
C VAL A 77 15.19 -10.29 15.86
N LEU A 78 14.47 -10.71 14.84
CA LEU A 78 14.14 -12.12 14.59
C LEU A 78 15.37 -12.96 14.20
N GLY A 79 16.35 -12.38 13.54
CA GLY A 79 17.58 -13.07 13.12
C GLY A 79 17.29 -14.35 12.33
N SER A 80 17.62 -15.52 12.89
CA SER A 80 17.35 -16.84 12.30
C SER A 80 15.89 -17.27 12.34
N LYS A 81 15.04 -16.61 13.16
CA LYS A 81 13.62 -16.97 13.37
C LYS A 81 12.67 -16.17 12.45
N LYS A 82 13.09 -15.94 11.19
CA LYS A 82 12.32 -15.14 10.21
C LYS A 82 10.92 -15.71 9.94
N GLU A 83 10.71 -17.00 10.14
CA GLU A 83 9.39 -17.66 10.04
C GLU A 83 8.36 -17.08 11.01
N LYS A 84 8.80 -16.43 12.11
CA LYS A 84 7.91 -15.76 13.06
C LYS A 84 7.43 -14.38 12.60
N TYR A 85 8.04 -13.82 11.53
CA TYR A 85 7.67 -12.49 11.00
C TYR A 85 6.17 -12.40 10.68
N GLY A 86 5.60 -13.43 10.03
CA GLY A 86 4.19 -13.45 9.67
C GLY A 86 3.25 -13.30 10.88
N ARG A 87 3.62 -13.90 12.04
CA ARG A 87 2.82 -13.75 13.28
C ARG A 87 2.84 -12.32 13.81
N ILE A 88 3.98 -11.62 13.71
CA ILE A 88 4.09 -10.22 14.13
C ILE A 88 3.30 -9.34 13.16
N ARG A 89 3.47 -9.56 11.85
CA ARG A 89 2.79 -8.80 10.79
C ARG A 89 1.27 -8.92 10.85
N LEU A 90 0.75 -10.10 11.26
CA LEU A 90 -0.68 -10.35 11.43
C LEU A 90 -1.35 -9.34 12.37
N TRP A 91 -0.66 -8.93 13.46
CA TRP A 91 -1.19 -7.92 14.38
C TRP A 91 -1.46 -6.56 13.71
N GLY A 92 -0.72 -6.24 12.65
CA GLY A 92 -1.02 -5.07 11.83
C GLY A 92 -2.39 -5.16 11.13
N SER A 93 -2.74 -6.34 10.61
CA SER A 93 -4.07 -6.58 10.00
C SER A 93 -5.18 -6.57 11.06
N VAL A 94 -4.95 -7.20 12.24
CA VAL A 94 -5.89 -7.17 13.36
C VAL A 94 -6.13 -5.73 13.84
N GLY A 95 -5.05 -4.94 13.97
CA GLY A 95 -5.13 -3.53 14.35
C GLY A 95 -5.89 -2.69 13.30
N PHE A 96 -5.68 -2.94 12.01
CA PHE A 96 -6.43 -2.27 10.95
C PHE A 96 -7.92 -2.59 11.02
N ILE A 97 -8.28 -3.89 11.07
CA ILE A 97 -9.67 -4.35 11.14
C ILE A 97 -10.36 -3.76 12.38
N GLY A 98 -9.73 -3.88 13.55
CA GLY A 98 -10.25 -3.31 14.80
C GLY A 98 -10.39 -1.79 14.71
N GLY A 99 -9.38 -1.10 14.20
CA GLY A 99 -9.36 0.36 14.06
C GLY A 99 -10.50 0.88 13.18
N VAL A 100 -10.66 0.33 11.96
CA VAL A 100 -11.72 0.82 11.05
C VAL A 100 -13.12 0.45 11.54
N ALA A 101 -13.30 -0.73 12.18
CA ALA A 101 -14.59 -1.12 12.73
C ALA A 101 -14.97 -0.26 13.94
N ILE A 102 -14.05 -0.04 14.89
CA ILE A 102 -14.28 0.77 16.10
C ILE A 102 -14.53 2.24 15.71
N ILE A 103 -13.67 2.82 14.87
CA ILE A 103 -13.84 4.21 14.44
C ILE A 103 -15.12 4.36 13.63
N GLY A 104 -15.43 3.41 12.73
CA GLY A 104 -16.69 3.40 11.99
C GLY A 104 -17.91 3.37 12.91
N ALA A 105 -17.91 2.50 13.93
CA ALA A 105 -18.99 2.43 14.92
C ALA A 105 -19.14 3.73 15.74
N ILE A 106 -18.03 4.37 16.13
CA ILE A 106 -18.07 5.64 16.85
C ILE A 106 -18.65 6.75 15.96
N LEU A 107 -18.26 6.79 14.68
CA LEU A 107 -18.71 7.79 13.71
C LEU A 107 -20.19 7.65 13.31
N GLU A 108 -20.87 6.56 13.67
CA GLU A 108 -22.34 6.49 13.57
C GLU A 108 -23.04 7.45 14.52
N TYR A 109 -22.42 7.78 15.67
CA TYR A 109 -23.02 8.58 16.71
C TYR A 109 -22.46 10.01 16.82
N ILE A 110 -21.32 10.28 16.19
CA ILE A 110 -20.66 11.59 16.24
C ILE A 110 -20.36 12.14 14.84
N PRO A 111 -20.33 13.46 14.66
CA PRO A 111 -20.01 14.09 13.37
C PRO A 111 -18.60 13.75 12.90
N ILE A 112 -18.43 13.54 11.59
CA ILE A 112 -17.14 13.21 10.96
C ILE A 112 -16.04 14.25 11.22
N ILE A 113 -16.40 15.48 11.49
CA ILE A 113 -15.47 16.56 11.83
C ILE A 113 -14.63 16.24 13.08
N LEU A 114 -15.12 15.32 13.94
CA LEU A 114 -14.41 14.87 15.13
C LEU A 114 -13.42 13.72 14.85
N LEU A 115 -13.34 13.22 13.62
CA LEU A 115 -12.39 12.16 13.23
C LEU A 115 -10.93 12.48 13.61
N PRO A 116 -10.40 13.72 13.40
CA PRO A 116 -9.03 14.04 13.83
C PRO A 116 -8.79 13.85 15.34
N TRP A 117 -9.80 14.14 16.19
CA TRP A 117 -9.72 13.92 17.62
C TRP A 117 -9.65 12.43 18.00
N LEU A 118 -10.31 11.55 17.22
CA LEU A 118 -10.20 10.09 17.40
C LEU A 118 -8.86 9.54 16.93
N LEU A 119 -8.25 10.14 15.91
CA LEU A 119 -6.96 9.69 15.37
C LEU A 119 -5.78 10.13 16.23
N LEU A 120 -5.86 11.29 16.89
CA LEU A 120 -4.75 11.82 17.70
C LEU A 120 -4.30 10.86 18.80
N PRO A 121 -5.19 10.28 19.66
CA PRO A 121 -4.78 9.28 20.66
C PRO A 121 -4.19 8.00 20.02
N VAL A 122 -4.64 7.61 18.84
CA VAL A 122 -4.05 6.47 18.10
C VAL A 122 -2.60 6.79 17.72
N PHE A 123 -2.35 7.97 17.15
CA PHE A 123 -0.99 8.40 16.82
C PHE A 123 -0.10 8.55 18.05
N ALA A 124 -0.63 9.11 19.14
CA ALA A 124 0.07 9.21 20.41
C ALA A 124 0.40 7.80 20.97
N GLY A 125 -0.55 6.87 20.92
CA GLY A 125 -0.34 5.47 21.33
C GLY A 125 0.74 4.77 20.50
N ILE A 126 0.76 5.00 19.17
CA ILE A 126 1.82 4.51 18.31
C ILE A 126 3.17 5.14 18.69
N ALA A 127 3.22 6.46 18.90
CA ALA A 127 4.45 7.13 19.31
C ALA A 127 4.97 6.57 20.65
N ILE A 128 4.11 6.40 21.65
CA ILE A 128 4.46 5.80 22.94
C ILE A 128 4.99 4.37 22.77
N SER A 129 4.31 3.54 21.96
CA SER A 129 4.71 2.15 21.71
C SER A 129 6.12 2.03 21.11
N THR A 130 6.59 3.04 20.36
CA THR A 130 7.95 3.03 19.80
C THR A 130 9.04 3.02 20.87
N PHE A 131 8.78 3.55 22.07
CA PHE A 131 9.72 3.56 23.18
C PHE A 131 9.89 2.19 23.84
N LEU A 132 8.94 1.27 23.62
CA LEU A 132 9.02 -0.12 24.08
C LEU A 132 9.93 -0.98 23.20
N VAL A 133 10.27 -0.50 21.98
CA VAL A 133 11.13 -1.22 21.06
C VAL A 133 12.58 -1.17 21.52
N PRO A 134 13.25 -2.34 21.66
CA PRO A 134 14.65 -2.39 22.09
C PRO A 134 15.59 -1.73 21.08
N SER A 135 16.62 -1.07 21.58
CA SER A 135 17.64 -0.43 20.72
C SER A 135 18.47 -1.48 19.98
N GLU A 136 18.69 -1.26 18.69
CA GLU A 136 19.59 -2.11 17.89
C GLU A 136 21.06 -1.86 18.26
N ARG A 137 21.84 -2.94 18.30
CA ARG A 137 23.32 -2.86 18.40
C ARG A 137 23.91 -3.13 17.00
N GLY A 138 24.54 -2.12 16.44
CA GLY A 138 25.46 -2.25 15.28
C GLY A 138 24.80 -2.25 13.90
N ALA A 139 25.19 -1.30 13.06
CA ALA A 139 24.94 -1.29 11.63
C ALA A 139 25.92 -2.22 10.92
N ARG A 140 25.46 -3.23 10.21
CA ARG A 140 26.28 -3.95 9.23
C ARG A 140 26.26 -3.11 7.95
N LYS A 141 27.43 -2.60 7.56
CA LYS A 141 27.61 -1.97 6.23
C LYS A 141 27.25 -3.02 5.17
N THR A 142 26.26 -2.76 4.36
CA THR A 142 25.97 -3.57 3.17
C THR A 142 27.07 -3.30 2.14
N SER A 143 27.63 -4.36 1.56
CA SER A 143 28.58 -4.26 0.44
C SER A 143 27.96 -3.49 -0.71
N ALA A 144 28.76 -2.72 -1.44
CA ALA A 144 28.31 -2.01 -2.63
C ALA A 144 27.73 -3.01 -3.65
N PRO A 145 26.61 -2.67 -4.33
CA PRO A 145 26.00 -3.53 -5.35
C PRO A 145 27.01 -3.78 -6.49
N SER A 146 27.14 -5.02 -6.93
CA SER A 146 27.91 -5.37 -8.13
C SER A 146 26.95 -5.59 -9.31
N GLY A 147 27.24 -4.99 -10.46
CA GLY A 147 26.45 -5.11 -11.69
C GLY A 147 25.73 -3.81 -12.10
N SER A 148 25.16 -3.81 -13.30
CA SER A 148 24.49 -2.60 -13.86
C SER A 148 22.98 -2.64 -13.60
N LEU A 149 22.52 -1.85 -12.64
CA LEU A 149 21.08 -1.63 -12.39
C LEU A 149 20.35 -1.13 -13.65
N LYS A 150 21.01 -0.30 -14.48
CA LYS A 150 20.44 0.24 -15.71
C LYS A 150 20.09 -0.85 -16.72
N ALA A 151 20.90 -1.90 -16.82
CA ALA A 151 20.62 -3.04 -17.69
C ALA A 151 19.37 -3.82 -17.26
N ILE A 152 19.20 -4.03 -15.93
CA ILE A 152 18.02 -4.69 -15.37
C ILE A 152 16.77 -3.88 -15.63
N VAL A 153 16.78 -2.59 -15.29
CA VAL A 153 15.62 -1.69 -15.45
C VAL A 153 15.26 -1.48 -16.91
N GLY A 154 16.24 -1.52 -17.85
CA GLY A 154 16.02 -1.43 -19.28
C GLY A 154 15.44 -2.70 -19.93
N HIS A 155 15.32 -3.81 -19.20
CA HIS A 155 14.77 -5.04 -19.77
C HIS A 155 13.27 -4.92 -20.04
N PRO A 156 12.76 -5.28 -21.25
CA PRO A 156 11.34 -5.09 -21.61
C PRO A 156 10.36 -5.71 -20.61
N ALA A 157 10.66 -6.88 -20.07
CA ALA A 157 9.81 -7.53 -19.07
C ALA A 157 9.77 -6.76 -17.75
N VAL A 158 10.87 -6.11 -17.34
CA VAL A 158 10.93 -5.27 -16.13
C VAL A 158 10.15 -3.97 -16.33
N ILE A 159 10.24 -3.36 -17.52
CA ILE A 159 9.44 -2.19 -17.88
C ILE A 159 7.95 -2.55 -17.86
N ALA A 160 7.57 -3.70 -18.45
CA ALA A 160 6.20 -4.19 -18.43
C ALA A 160 5.70 -4.46 -17.00
N PHE A 161 6.53 -5.03 -16.16
CA PHE A 161 6.24 -5.27 -14.75
C PHE A 161 5.96 -3.95 -13.99
N PHE A 162 6.81 -2.96 -14.15
CA PHE A 162 6.58 -1.65 -13.53
C PHE A 162 5.36 -0.95 -14.11
N GLY A 163 5.14 -1.01 -15.43
CA GLY A 163 3.96 -0.44 -16.10
C GLY A 163 2.65 -1.07 -15.62
N MET A 164 2.61 -2.41 -15.50
CA MET A 164 1.47 -3.15 -14.95
C MET A 164 1.15 -2.71 -13.52
N ASN A 165 2.15 -2.70 -12.64
CA ASN A 165 1.96 -2.33 -11.24
C ASN A 165 1.60 -0.85 -11.06
N PHE A 166 2.17 0.02 -11.88
CA PHE A 166 1.82 1.45 -11.92
C PHE A 166 0.35 1.64 -12.27
N LEU A 167 -0.13 1.02 -13.36
CA LEU A 167 -1.53 1.09 -13.79
C LEU A 167 -2.47 0.44 -12.75
N LEU A 168 -2.06 -0.66 -12.14
CA LEU A 168 -2.80 -1.26 -11.04
C LEU A 168 -3.02 -0.26 -9.92
N GLN A 169 -1.97 0.44 -9.51
CA GLN A 169 -2.08 1.39 -8.42
C GLN A 169 -2.81 2.68 -8.84
N VAL A 170 -2.69 3.11 -10.09
CA VAL A 170 -3.53 4.18 -10.66
C VAL A 170 -5.01 3.80 -10.52
N SER A 171 -5.38 2.57 -10.84
CA SER A 171 -6.77 2.10 -10.71
C SER A 171 -7.28 2.09 -9.25
N HIS A 172 -6.39 1.86 -8.28
CA HIS A 172 -6.72 1.91 -6.86
C HIS A 172 -6.89 3.34 -6.32
N GLY A 173 -6.56 4.36 -7.10
CA GLY A 173 -6.73 5.76 -6.71
C GLY A 173 -8.18 6.10 -6.34
N ALA A 174 -9.15 5.64 -7.14
CA ALA A 174 -10.58 5.78 -6.85
C ALA A 174 -10.97 5.09 -5.53
N TYR A 175 -10.48 3.88 -5.33
CA TYR A 175 -10.80 3.08 -4.15
C TYR A 175 -10.28 3.74 -2.86
N TYR A 176 -9.00 4.05 -2.79
CA TYR A 176 -8.42 4.63 -1.58
C TYR A 176 -8.85 6.07 -1.28
N THR A 177 -9.39 6.77 -2.28
CA THR A 177 -9.80 8.18 -2.10
C THR A 177 -11.31 8.32 -1.95
N PHE A 178 -12.10 7.61 -2.75
CA PHE A 178 -13.52 7.87 -2.91
C PHE A 178 -14.45 6.72 -2.53
N PHE A 179 -13.95 5.51 -2.19
CA PHE A 179 -14.82 4.37 -1.89
C PHE A 179 -15.78 4.63 -0.74
N SER A 180 -15.30 5.21 0.37
CA SER A 180 -16.18 5.55 1.50
C SER A 180 -17.23 6.60 1.11
N ILE A 181 -16.84 7.62 0.34
CA ILE A 181 -17.75 8.68 -0.14
C ILE A 181 -18.78 8.07 -1.09
N HIS A 182 -18.36 7.19 -2.00
CA HIS A 182 -19.24 6.47 -2.92
C HIS A 182 -20.30 5.66 -2.18
N LEU A 183 -19.88 4.92 -1.14
CA LEU A 183 -20.82 4.15 -0.31
C LEU A 183 -21.79 5.04 0.47
N GLU A 184 -21.30 6.15 1.02
CA GLU A 184 -22.18 7.14 1.71
C GLU A 184 -23.23 7.72 0.78
N GLN A 185 -22.89 8.02 -0.48
CA GLN A 185 -23.84 8.48 -1.51
C GLN A 185 -24.92 7.44 -1.83
N HIS A 186 -24.61 6.14 -1.63
CA HIS A 186 -25.54 5.01 -1.78
C HIS A 186 -26.23 4.63 -0.45
N GLY A 187 -26.17 5.48 0.58
CA GLY A 187 -26.91 5.31 1.83
C GLY A 187 -26.26 4.37 2.86
N TYR A 188 -25.02 3.93 2.65
CA TYR A 188 -24.32 3.11 3.65
C TYR A 188 -23.88 3.94 4.86
N GLY A 189 -24.12 3.42 6.08
CA GLY A 189 -23.60 3.99 7.32
C GLY A 189 -22.10 3.79 7.48
N LYS A 190 -21.50 4.46 8.47
CA LYS A 190 -20.05 4.45 8.71
C LYS A 190 -19.53 3.08 9.15
N LEU A 191 -20.30 2.36 9.99
CA LEU A 191 -19.93 1.02 10.43
C LEU A 191 -19.93 -0.01 9.29
N PRO A 192 -20.98 -0.14 8.45
CA PRO A 192 -20.94 -0.97 7.23
C PRO A 192 -19.74 -0.66 6.33
N ILE A 193 -19.41 0.62 6.13
CA ILE A 193 -18.24 1.03 5.35
C ILE A 193 -16.94 0.48 5.97
N GLY A 194 -16.75 0.64 7.29
CA GLY A 194 -15.59 0.10 7.99
C GLY A 194 -15.49 -1.43 7.91
N LEU A 195 -16.63 -2.14 8.00
CA LEU A 195 -16.69 -3.59 7.86
C LEU A 195 -16.34 -4.05 6.42
N LEU A 196 -16.76 -3.32 5.40
CA LEU A 196 -16.39 -3.60 4.01
C LEU A 196 -14.88 -3.40 3.76
N TRP A 197 -14.26 -2.37 4.35
CA TRP A 197 -12.81 -2.20 4.34
C TRP A 197 -12.10 -3.39 5.01
N SER A 198 -12.60 -3.82 6.17
CA SER A 198 -12.07 -4.95 6.93
C SER A 198 -12.18 -6.27 6.15
N LEU A 199 -13.30 -6.46 5.42
CA LEU A 199 -13.53 -7.64 4.60
C LEU A 199 -12.47 -7.79 3.50
N GLY A 200 -12.07 -6.69 2.85
CA GLY A 200 -10.98 -6.70 1.87
C GLY A 200 -9.68 -7.24 2.46
N VAL A 201 -9.30 -6.76 3.65
CA VAL A 201 -8.08 -7.22 4.35
C VAL A 201 -8.19 -8.67 4.81
N LEU A 202 -9.36 -9.12 5.28
CA LEU A 202 -9.60 -10.52 5.62
C LEU A 202 -9.46 -11.43 4.41
N ALA A 203 -9.97 -11.01 3.25
CA ALA A 203 -9.83 -11.75 2.00
C ALA A 203 -8.35 -11.88 1.56
N GLU A 204 -7.54 -10.82 1.75
CA GLU A 204 -6.08 -10.89 1.51
C GLU A 204 -5.41 -11.93 2.40
N ILE A 205 -5.71 -11.93 3.71
CA ILE A 205 -5.15 -12.92 4.64
C ILE A 205 -5.50 -14.33 4.19
N GLY A 206 -6.76 -14.56 3.81
CA GLY A 206 -7.21 -15.84 3.28
C GLY A 206 -6.44 -16.27 2.02
N LEU A 207 -6.22 -15.33 1.10
CA LEU A 207 -5.45 -15.62 -0.11
C LEU A 207 -3.99 -15.95 0.20
N PHE A 208 -3.33 -15.23 1.11
CA PHE A 208 -1.94 -15.50 1.46
C PHE A 208 -1.73 -16.93 2.00
N LEU A 209 -2.73 -17.49 2.70
CA LEU A 209 -2.67 -18.86 3.20
C LEU A 209 -2.67 -19.91 2.07
N ILE A 210 -3.31 -19.61 0.94
CA ILE A 210 -3.45 -20.53 -0.20
C ILE A 210 -2.53 -20.19 -1.39
N MET A 211 -1.85 -19.05 -1.35
CA MET A 211 -1.05 -18.55 -2.48
C MET A 211 0.03 -19.54 -2.91
N HIS A 212 0.65 -20.27 -1.95
CA HIS A 212 1.62 -21.31 -2.24
C HIS A 212 1.06 -22.48 -3.08
N ARG A 213 -0.27 -22.74 -3.01
CA ARG A 213 -0.94 -23.71 -3.88
C ARG A 213 -1.19 -23.13 -5.26
N ILE A 214 -1.64 -21.88 -5.34
CA ILE A 214 -1.92 -21.20 -6.61
C ILE A 214 -0.65 -21.13 -7.47
N THR A 215 0.49 -20.76 -6.89
CA THR A 215 1.76 -20.64 -7.59
C THR A 215 2.34 -21.99 -8.08
N ARG A 216 1.80 -23.14 -7.61
CA ARG A 216 2.17 -24.48 -8.14
C ARG A 216 1.48 -24.80 -9.47
N TYR A 217 0.27 -24.27 -9.68
CA TYR A 217 -0.54 -24.63 -10.86
C TYR A 217 -0.54 -23.56 -11.93
N PHE A 218 -0.26 -22.30 -11.56
CA PHE A 218 -0.32 -21.17 -12.47
C PHE A 218 1.01 -20.43 -12.52
N THR A 219 1.41 -20.04 -13.71
CA THR A 219 2.57 -19.18 -13.93
C THR A 219 2.32 -17.77 -13.39
N VAL A 220 3.39 -17.05 -13.06
CA VAL A 220 3.33 -15.63 -12.63
C VAL A 220 2.49 -14.78 -13.59
N ARG A 221 2.66 -14.99 -14.91
CA ARG A 221 1.89 -14.27 -15.94
C ARG A 221 0.40 -14.59 -15.91
N GLN A 222 0.02 -15.87 -15.73
CA GLN A 222 -1.39 -16.27 -15.64
C GLN A 222 -2.05 -15.71 -14.39
N ILE A 223 -1.34 -15.74 -13.25
CA ILE A 223 -1.82 -15.15 -11.99
C ILE A 223 -2.00 -13.64 -12.17
N ALA A 224 -1.02 -12.96 -12.79
CA ALA A 224 -1.11 -11.52 -13.03
C ALA A 224 -2.33 -11.16 -13.90
N ILE A 225 -2.51 -11.82 -15.05
CA ILE A 225 -3.64 -11.56 -15.95
C ILE A 225 -4.97 -11.86 -15.25
N GLY A 226 -5.09 -13.00 -14.58
CA GLY A 226 -6.30 -13.35 -13.85
C GLY A 226 -6.64 -12.33 -12.76
N ALA A 227 -5.66 -11.91 -11.97
CA ALA A 227 -5.83 -10.92 -10.92
C ALA A 227 -6.22 -9.53 -11.48
N LEU A 228 -5.62 -9.10 -12.61
CA LEU A 228 -5.99 -7.84 -13.28
C LEU A 228 -7.42 -7.87 -13.83
N LEU A 229 -7.83 -9.00 -14.42
CA LEU A 229 -9.22 -9.18 -14.90
C LEU A 229 -10.22 -9.16 -13.74
N LEU A 230 -9.91 -9.83 -12.63
CA LEU A 230 -10.73 -9.78 -11.41
C LEU A 230 -10.76 -8.37 -10.80
N THR A 231 -9.65 -7.62 -10.90
CA THR A 231 -9.60 -6.21 -10.49
C THR A 231 -10.50 -5.34 -11.38
N MET A 232 -10.47 -5.54 -12.70
CA MET A 232 -11.36 -4.85 -13.62
C MET A 232 -12.83 -5.13 -13.29
N LEU A 233 -13.18 -6.41 -13.11
CA LEU A 233 -14.53 -6.82 -12.69
C LEU A 233 -14.93 -6.14 -11.37
N ARG A 234 -14.04 -6.12 -10.38
CA ARG A 234 -14.27 -5.46 -9.10
C ARG A 234 -14.65 -3.98 -9.28
N TRP A 235 -13.91 -3.24 -10.10
CA TRP A 235 -14.21 -1.82 -10.32
C TRP A 235 -15.55 -1.62 -11.02
N ILE A 236 -15.90 -2.44 -11.98
CA ILE A 236 -17.20 -2.41 -12.66
C ILE A 236 -18.34 -2.70 -11.67
N LEU A 237 -18.19 -3.72 -10.81
CA LEU A 237 -19.18 -4.05 -9.80
C LEU A 237 -19.39 -2.92 -8.78
N ILE A 238 -18.32 -2.27 -8.34
CA ILE A 238 -18.40 -1.11 -7.45
C ILE A 238 -19.03 0.10 -8.17
N ALA A 239 -18.74 0.30 -9.47
CA ALA A 239 -19.31 1.43 -10.20
C ALA A 239 -20.83 1.31 -10.42
N GLU A 240 -21.32 0.09 -10.68
CA GLU A 240 -22.68 -0.12 -11.22
C GLU A 240 -23.65 -0.81 -10.24
N VAL A 241 -23.15 -1.62 -9.31
CA VAL A 241 -24.00 -2.55 -8.55
C VAL A 241 -23.80 -2.38 -7.04
N THR A 242 -23.38 -1.20 -6.61
CA THR A 242 -23.10 -0.90 -5.18
C THR A 242 -24.33 -1.08 -4.28
N ASP A 243 -25.55 -0.83 -4.79
CA ASP A 243 -26.78 -0.97 -4.02
C ASP A 243 -27.14 -2.43 -3.69
N VAL A 244 -26.53 -3.40 -4.37
CA VAL A 244 -26.78 -4.84 -4.15
C VAL A 244 -25.73 -5.38 -3.19
N VAL A 245 -26.03 -5.41 -1.89
CA VAL A 245 -25.12 -5.81 -0.81
C VAL A 245 -24.34 -7.10 -1.09
N PRO A 246 -24.93 -8.22 -1.53
CA PRO A 246 -24.18 -9.44 -1.83
C PRO A 246 -23.12 -9.24 -2.93
N VAL A 247 -23.42 -8.43 -3.95
CA VAL A 247 -22.49 -8.12 -5.04
C VAL A 247 -21.34 -7.24 -4.53
N LEU A 248 -21.64 -6.27 -3.69
CA LEU A 248 -20.64 -5.42 -3.06
C LEU A 248 -19.71 -6.23 -2.14
N ILE A 249 -20.25 -7.17 -1.36
CA ILE A 249 -19.46 -8.12 -0.55
C ILE A 249 -18.53 -8.93 -1.46
N PHE A 250 -19.06 -9.48 -2.56
CA PHE A 250 -18.24 -10.20 -3.53
C PHE A 250 -17.14 -9.32 -4.13
N ALA A 251 -17.47 -8.10 -4.53
CA ALA A 251 -16.50 -7.13 -5.02
C ALA A 251 -15.37 -6.85 -3.99
N GLN A 252 -15.69 -6.81 -2.69
CA GLN A 252 -14.68 -6.65 -1.64
C GLN A 252 -13.81 -7.92 -1.46
N LEU A 253 -14.36 -9.11 -1.64
CA LEU A 253 -13.55 -10.33 -1.64
C LEU A 253 -12.54 -10.37 -2.80
N LEU A 254 -12.87 -9.77 -3.94
CA LEU A 254 -11.95 -9.63 -5.08
C LEU A 254 -10.72 -8.76 -4.76
N HIS A 255 -10.73 -8.01 -3.62
CA HIS A 255 -9.56 -7.29 -3.13
C HIS A 255 -8.35 -8.21 -2.91
N ALA A 256 -8.58 -9.44 -2.50
CA ALA A 256 -7.54 -10.46 -2.39
C ALA A 256 -6.77 -10.66 -3.72
N ALA A 257 -7.46 -10.68 -4.86
CA ALA A 257 -6.81 -10.79 -6.16
C ALA A 257 -6.14 -9.47 -6.55
N SER A 258 -6.82 -8.33 -6.38
CA SER A 258 -6.37 -7.03 -6.85
C SER A 258 -5.16 -6.47 -6.07
N TYR A 259 -5.00 -6.88 -4.81
CA TYR A 259 -3.85 -6.48 -3.99
C TYR A 259 -3.02 -7.71 -3.59
N GLY A 260 -3.61 -8.69 -2.92
CA GLY A 260 -2.89 -9.82 -2.34
C GLY A 260 -2.09 -10.65 -3.35
N ALA A 261 -2.75 -11.16 -4.42
CA ALA A 261 -2.08 -11.99 -5.43
C ALA A 261 -1.00 -11.20 -6.16
N LEU A 262 -1.33 -9.97 -6.62
CA LEU A 262 -0.40 -9.13 -7.37
C LEU A 262 0.79 -8.69 -6.52
N HIS A 263 0.60 -8.43 -5.22
CA HIS A 263 1.69 -8.11 -4.31
C HIS A 263 2.68 -9.28 -4.15
N VAL A 264 2.16 -10.51 -3.92
CA VAL A 264 3.02 -11.69 -3.76
C VAL A 264 3.86 -11.94 -5.01
N ILE A 265 3.24 -11.94 -6.20
CA ILE A 265 3.99 -12.15 -7.44
C ILE A 265 4.95 -11.01 -7.74
N SER A 266 4.60 -9.77 -7.36
CA SER A 266 5.49 -8.61 -7.56
C SER A 266 6.75 -8.71 -6.72
N VAL A 267 6.65 -9.12 -5.46
CA VAL A 267 7.83 -9.35 -4.61
C VAL A 267 8.72 -10.45 -5.18
N GLN A 268 8.13 -11.57 -5.65
CA GLN A 268 8.88 -12.65 -6.30
C GLN A 268 9.55 -12.17 -7.60
N TYR A 269 8.87 -11.33 -8.37
CA TYR A 269 9.37 -10.79 -9.62
C TYR A 269 10.58 -9.87 -9.39
N VAL A 270 10.48 -8.99 -8.39
CA VAL A 270 11.60 -8.12 -7.98
C VAL A 270 12.79 -8.98 -7.54
N GLN A 271 12.56 -10.02 -6.73
CA GLN A 271 13.62 -10.92 -6.29
C GLN A 271 14.30 -11.63 -7.47
N GLY A 272 13.51 -12.11 -8.45
CA GLY A 272 14.03 -12.85 -9.59
C GLY A 272 14.85 -12.00 -10.58
N PHE A 273 14.42 -10.75 -10.86
CA PHE A 273 15.15 -9.89 -11.79
C PHE A 273 16.30 -9.11 -11.16
N PHE A 274 16.16 -8.69 -9.91
CA PHE A 274 17.16 -7.84 -9.24
C PHE A 274 18.18 -8.64 -8.42
N GLY A 275 17.88 -9.93 -8.14
CA GLY A 275 18.77 -10.81 -7.37
C GLY A 275 19.10 -10.25 -5.98
N GLU A 276 20.06 -10.87 -5.28
CA GLU A 276 20.43 -10.44 -3.92
C GLU A 276 21.14 -9.08 -3.90
N HIS A 277 21.94 -8.77 -4.93
CA HIS A 277 22.77 -7.56 -4.96
C HIS A 277 21.96 -6.27 -5.19
N HIS A 278 20.91 -6.32 -5.99
CA HIS A 278 20.06 -5.17 -6.33
C HIS A 278 18.66 -5.25 -5.72
N HIS A 279 18.37 -6.24 -4.87
CA HIS A 279 17.05 -6.47 -4.30
C HIS A 279 16.46 -5.22 -3.63
N GLY A 280 17.24 -4.54 -2.79
CA GLY A 280 16.81 -3.32 -2.12
C GLY A 280 16.47 -2.18 -3.09
N GLN A 281 17.25 -2.02 -4.16
CA GLN A 281 17.00 -1.02 -5.20
C GLN A 281 15.75 -1.37 -6.03
N GLY A 282 15.60 -2.66 -6.39
CA GLY A 282 14.40 -3.15 -7.08
C GLY A 282 13.13 -2.94 -6.25
N GLN A 283 13.20 -3.24 -4.95
CA GLN A 283 12.08 -3.03 -4.03
C GLN A 283 11.74 -1.54 -3.85
N ALA A 284 12.75 -0.66 -3.79
CA ALA A 284 12.55 0.78 -3.72
C ALA A 284 11.91 1.34 -5.00
N LEU A 285 12.37 0.89 -6.18
CA LEU A 285 11.76 1.26 -7.46
C LEU A 285 10.32 0.76 -7.57
N TYR A 286 10.06 -0.51 -7.20
CA TYR A 286 8.71 -1.06 -7.16
C TYR A 286 7.79 -0.24 -6.26
N SER A 287 8.21 0.02 -5.04
CA SER A 287 7.41 0.78 -4.08
C SER A 287 7.19 2.23 -4.54
N GLY A 288 8.24 2.91 -4.99
CA GLY A 288 8.17 4.30 -5.44
C GLY A 288 7.32 4.50 -6.68
N LEU A 289 7.50 3.68 -7.73
CA LEU A 289 6.73 3.78 -8.96
C LEU A 289 5.28 3.32 -8.76
N THR A 290 5.06 2.22 -8.04
CA THR A 290 3.73 1.66 -7.83
C THR A 290 2.94 2.49 -6.82
N PHE A 291 3.30 2.39 -5.54
CA PHE A 291 2.50 2.98 -4.47
C PHE A 291 2.66 4.51 -4.38
N GLY A 292 3.84 5.04 -4.72
CA GLY A 292 4.10 6.46 -4.74
C GLY A 292 3.52 7.13 -5.98
N ALA A 293 4.16 6.98 -7.14
CA ALA A 293 3.77 7.68 -8.37
C ALA A 293 2.40 7.22 -8.89
N GLY A 294 2.16 5.89 -8.98
CA GLY A 294 0.88 5.34 -9.43
C GLY A 294 -0.27 5.75 -8.51
N GLY A 295 -0.06 5.69 -7.17
CA GLY A 295 -1.05 6.12 -6.19
C GLY A 295 -1.36 7.61 -6.25
N ALA A 296 -0.35 8.46 -6.43
CA ALA A 296 -0.53 9.91 -6.55
C ALA A 296 -1.31 10.29 -7.81
N ILE A 297 -0.91 9.75 -8.97
CA ILE A 297 -1.58 9.98 -10.25
C ILE A 297 -2.99 9.40 -10.23
N GLY A 298 -3.18 8.20 -9.67
CA GLY A 298 -4.50 7.59 -9.54
C GLY A 298 -5.45 8.41 -8.67
N ALA A 299 -5.01 8.89 -7.52
CA ALA A 299 -5.81 9.75 -6.66
C ALA A 299 -6.15 11.09 -7.33
N TRP A 300 -5.19 11.68 -8.08
CA TRP A 300 -5.39 12.93 -8.81
C TRP A 300 -6.39 12.76 -9.96
N LEU A 301 -6.20 11.77 -10.84
CA LEU A 301 -7.12 11.48 -11.94
C LEU A 301 -8.52 11.13 -11.44
N SER A 302 -8.62 10.35 -10.36
CA SER A 302 -9.91 10.02 -9.75
C SER A 302 -10.63 11.28 -9.25
N GLY A 303 -9.89 12.27 -8.72
CA GLY A 303 -10.45 13.56 -8.32
C GLY A 303 -11.14 14.29 -9.49
N PHE A 304 -10.47 14.36 -10.65
CA PHE A 304 -11.05 14.97 -11.86
C PHE A 304 -12.31 14.23 -12.33
N LEU A 305 -12.28 12.88 -12.32
CA LEU A 305 -13.43 12.09 -12.75
C LEU A 305 -14.62 12.26 -11.79
N VAL A 306 -14.36 12.39 -10.50
CA VAL A 306 -15.42 12.64 -9.50
C VAL A 306 -15.98 14.04 -9.65
N GLU A 307 -15.14 15.06 -9.81
CA GLU A 307 -15.55 16.45 -9.94
C GLU A 307 -16.30 16.71 -11.25
N GLY A 308 -15.83 16.13 -12.37
CA GLY A 308 -16.44 16.31 -13.69
C GLY A 308 -17.67 15.44 -13.96
N PHE A 309 -17.82 14.32 -13.26
CA PHE A 309 -18.87 13.34 -13.57
C PHE A 309 -19.48 12.76 -12.29
N SER A 310 -18.85 11.73 -11.70
CA SER A 310 -19.37 11.02 -10.51
C SER A 310 -18.29 10.14 -9.86
N THR A 311 -18.59 9.65 -8.64
CA THR A 311 -17.75 8.65 -7.99
C THR A 311 -17.69 7.34 -8.78
N SER A 312 -18.79 6.91 -9.43
CA SER A 312 -18.81 5.76 -10.34
C SER A 312 -17.86 5.92 -11.52
N ALA A 313 -17.78 7.12 -12.12
CA ALA A 313 -16.86 7.40 -13.23
C ALA A 313 -15.39 7.18 -12.84
N ALA A 314 -15.02 7.46 -11.60
CA ALA A 314 -13.67 7.21 -11.11
C ALA A 314 -13.35 5.69 -11.06
N PHE A 315 -14.31 4.84 -10.69
CA PHE A 315 -14.15 3.38 -10.74
C PHE A 315 -14.11 2.85 -12.17
N TRP A 316 -14.90 3.41 -13.08
CA TRP A 316 -14.78 3.12 -14.53
C TRP A 316 -13.40 3.51 -15.08
N GLY A 317 -12.85 4.65 -14.68
CA GLY A 317 -11.47 5.02 -15.01
C GLY A 317 -10.45 3.98 -14.52
N GLY A 318 -10.67 3.44 -13.32
CA GLY A 318 -9.91 2.31 -12.78
C GLY A 318 -10.03 1.05 -13.63
N ALA A 319 -11.25 0.70 -14.09
CA ALA A 319 -11.47 -0.45 -14.97
C ALA A 319 -10.78 -0.29 -16.32
N VAL A 320 -10.81 0.91 -16.92
CA VAL A 320 -10.08 1.22 -18.15
C VAL A 320 -8.57 1.07 -17.97
N ALA A 321 -8.01 1.54 -16.85
CA ALA A 321 -6.59 1.33 -16.56
C ALA A 321 -6.21 -0.16 -16.52
N MET A 322 -7.11 -1.03 -16.06
CA MET A 322 -6.88 -2.49 -16.05
C MET A 322 -6.85 -3.09 -17.46
N VAL A 323 -7.60 -2.57 -18.43
CA VAL A 323 -7.49 -3.02 -19.83
C VAL A 323 -6.06 -2.85 -20.35
N PHE A 324 -5.47 -1.68 -20.12
CA PHE A 324 -4.08 -1.42 -20.51
C PHE A 324 -3.08 -2.27 -19.72
N ALA A 325 -3.32 -2.46 -18.42
CA ALA A 325 -2.46 -3.32 -17.60
C ALA A 325 -2.50 -4.78 -18.07
N VAL A 326 -3.67 -5.32 -18.39
CA VAL A 326 -3.82 -6.67 -18.97
C VAL A 326 -3.08 -6.78 -20.30
N PHE A 327 -3.24 -5.79 -21.19
CA PHE A 327 -2.57 -5.77 -22.50
C PHE A 327 -1.03 -5.77 -22.36
N ILE A 328 -0.48 -4.91 -21.50
CA ILE A 328 0.96 -4.85 -21.23
C ILE A 328 1.45 -6.18 -20.66
N THR A 329 0.73 -6.74 -19.71
CA THR A 329 1.08 -8.01 -19.06
C THR A 329 1.05 -9.16 -20.05
N TRP A 330 0.00 -9.24 -20.85
CA TRP A 330 -0.14 -10.28 -21.88
C TRP A 330 0.95 -10.20 -22.93
N ARG A 331 1.35 -9.01 -23.35
CA ARG A 331 2.29 -8.82 -24.47
C ARG A 331 3.76 -8.96 -24.06
N TRP A 332 4.15 -8.46 -22.89
CA TRP A 332 5.55 -8.29 -22.51
C TRP A 332 5.97 -8.87 -21.16
N LEU A 333 5.05 -9.24 -20.26
CA LEU A 333 5.43 -9.82 -18.99
C LEU A 333 5.98 -11.24 -19.24
N GLN A 334 7.28 -11.41 -19.01
CA GLN A 334 7.97 -12.70 -19.06
C GLN A 334 8.39 -13.11 -17.64
N PRO A 335 8.46 -14.40 -17.33
CA PRO A 335 8.97 -14.83 -16.04
C PRO A 335 10.41 -14.32 -15.85
N PRO A 336 10.82 -14.07 -14.60
CA PRO A 336 12.21 -13.78 -14.31
C PRO A 336 13.10 -14.95 -14.76
N PRO A 337 14.37 -14.69 -15.12
CA PRO A 337 15.32 -15.75 -15.46
C PRO A 337 15.46 -16.71 -14.28
N GLU A 338 15.57 -18.01 -14.57
CA GLU A 338 15.83 -18.98 -13.53
C GLU A 338 17.17 -18.65 -12.85
N PRO A 339 17.25 -18.80 -11.52
CA PRO A 339 18.53 -18.61 -10.84
C PRO A 339 19.54 -19.58 -11.44
N SER A 340 20.66 -19.06 -11.94
CA SER A 340 21.75 -19.90 -12.43
C SER A 340 22.19 -20.82 -11.29
N THR A 341 21.99 -22.12 -11.47
CA THR A 341 22.51 -23.17 -10.60
C THR A 341 24.02 -23.23 -10.80
N THR A 342 24.76 -22.29 -10.17
CA THR A 342 26.22 -22.38 -10.03
C THR A 342 26.57 -22.54 -8.56
#